data_e385d5b0b36e467b91300ad12974c2dd
#
_entry.id   e385d5b0b36e467b91300ad12974c2dd
#
_cell.length_a   1.000
_cell.length_b   1.000
_cell.length_c   1.000
_cell.angle_alpha   90.00
_cell.angle_beta   90.00
_cell.angle_gamma   90.00
#
_symmetry.space_group_name_H-M   'P 1'
#
loop_
_entity.id
_entity.type
_entity.pdbx_description
1 polymer ?
#
loop_
_entity_poly.entity_id
_entity_poly.type
_entity_poly.pdbx_seq_one_letter_code
_entity_poly.pdbx_strand_id
1 'polypeptide(L)'
;MHTGKLVFAQLMDHLPLHTFRRCVAKYPGRYPTLTFSHLDQFLCMAFAQLTYRESLRDIETCLRAHSAKLYHLGIRGGIARSTLADANENRDWRIYQDFALSLIQTARKLYAKDSFGLELTHTVYALDSTTIDLCLALFPWARFRKHKGAVKLHTLLDLQGNIPAFIHISDGKLHDVNILDQIAFEAGSFYVMDRGYIDFARLYALHLAQAFFVTRAKSNLQYRRVYSHPIDETTGLRCDQTIVLTGPRPRQDYPVQLRRVKFYDANHDKLLVFLTNNFDLPALTIAQLYRCRWQVELFFKWIKQHLRIKAFFGTSQNAVKTQLWIAIAVYVLVAILKKRLKSDASLYTILQILSLTLFEKTSLIQLVINAAPNPEKPQMSNQLNLFDEISGQ
;
A
#
# COMPACT_ATOMS: atom_id res chain seq x y z
N MET A 1 -9.41 8.60 -30.60
CA MET A 1 -8.17 8.98 -31.29
C MET A 1 -7.33 9.84 -30.35
N HIS A 2 -6.16 9.36 -29.90
CA HIS A 2 -5.25 10.12 -29.03
C HIS A 2 -4.03 10.67 -29.81
N THR A 3 -4.19 10.80 -31.12
CA THR A 3 -3.14 11.32 -32.02
C THR A 3 -2.75 12.73 -31.62
N GLY A 4 -1.53 12.87 -31.09
CA GLY A 4 -0.93 14.16 -30.73
C GLY A 4 -0.75 14.44 -29.22
N LYS A 5 -1.41 13.70 -28.30
CA LYS A 5 -1.16 13.85 -26.87
C LYS A 5 0.03 13.01 -26.42
N LEU A 6 0.85 13.57 -25.53
CA LEU A 6 1.93 12.82 -24.86
C LEU A 6 1.36 11.74 -23.95
N VAL A 7 2.08 10.63 -23.80
CA VAL A 7 1.70 9.51 -22.89
C VAL A 7 1.43 10.02 -21.45
N PHE A 8 2.27 10.91 -20.95
CA PHE A 8 2.04 11.53 -19.63
C PHE A 8 0.70 12.26 -19.56
N ALA A 9 0.35 13.07 -20.56
CA ALA A 9 -0.93 13.77 -20.59
C ALA A 9 -2.12 12.79 -20.66
N GLN A 10 -2.00 11.71 -21.45
CA GLN A 10 -3.02 10.67 -21.51
C GLN A 10 -3.22 9.99 -20.14
N LEU A 11 -2.14 9.73 -19.39
CA LEU A 11 -2.22 9.21 -18.02
C LEU A 11 -2.91 10.21 -17.10
N MET A 12 -2.55 11.50 -17.18
CA MET A 12 -3.12 12.56 -16.33
C MET A 12 -4.59 12.88 -16.66
N ASP A 13 -5.08 12.56 -17.85
CA ASP A 13 -6.51 12.67 -18.20
C ASP A 13 -7.41 11.78 -17.29
N HIS A 14 -6.84 10.78 -16.63
CA HIS A 14 -7.55 9.94 -15.66
C HIS A 14 -7.72 10.59 -14.27
N LEU A 15 -7.07 11.74 -14.01
CA LEU A 15 -7.19 12.45 -12.74
C LEU A 15 -8.54 13.15 -12.63
N PRO A 16 -9.25 13.02 -11.51
CA PRO A 16 -10.48 13.77 -11.24
C PRO A 16 -10.13 15.21 -10.81
N LEU A 17 -9.81 16.09 -11.77
CA LEU A 17 -9.34 17.45 -11.52
C LEU A 17 -10.29 18.28 -10.67
N HIS A 18 -11.61 18.06 -10.79
CA HIS A 18 -12.59 18.73 -9.93
C HIS A 18 -12.36 18.37 -8.45
N THR A 19 -12.17 17.08 -8.16
CA THR A 19 -11.86 16.61 -6.81
C THR A 19 -10.53 17.17 -6.31
N PHE A 20 -9.50 17.21 -7.16
CA PHE A 20 -8.22 17.82 -6.81
C PHE A 20 -8.38 19.29 -6.40
N ARG A 21 -9.13 20.08 -7.18
CA ARG A 21 -9.41 21.50 -6.85
C ARG A 21 -10.16 21.64 -5.52
N ARG A 22 -11.08 20.76 -5.21
CA ARG A 22 -11.76 20.72 -3.90
C ARG A 22 -10.78 20.43 -2.75
N CYS A 23 -9.85 19.50 -2.94
CA CYS A 23 -8.80 19.22 -1.94
C CYS A 23 -7.93 20.45 -1.71
N VAL A 24 -7.52 21.15 -2.78
CA VAL A 24 -6.76 22.41 -2.67
C VAL A 24 -7.55 23.48 -1.91
N ALA A 25 -8.83 23.68 -2.24
CA ALA A 25 -9.68 24.68 -1.59
C ALA A 25 -9.91 24.44 -0.09
N LYS A 26 -9.84 23.18 0.35
CA LYS A 26 -9.99 22.80 1.77
C LYS A 26 -8.82 23.24 2.65
N TYR A 27 -7.63 23.44 2.07
CA TYR A 27 -6.41 23.81 2.78
C TYR A 27 -5.79 25.07 2.14
N PRO A 28 -6.38 26.25 2.37
CA PRO A 28 -5.88 27.48 1.78
C PRO A 28 -4.49 27.82 2.30
N GLY A 29 -3.58 28.14 1.39
CA GLY A 29 -2.25 28.63 1.74
C GLY A 29 -2.29 30.06 2.29
N ARG A 30 -1.23 30.46 3.00
CA ARG A 30 -1.09 31.84 3.51
C ARG A 30 -1.12 32.90 2.40
N TYR A 31 -0.62 32.54 1.21
CA TYR A 31 -0.56 33.42 0.05
C TYR A 31 -1.16 32.72 -1.18
N PRO A 32 -1.79 33.48 -2.10
CA PRO A 32 -2.27 32.93 -3.36
C PRO A 32 -1.11 32.42 -4.22
N THR A 33 -1.33 31.32 -4.92
CA THR A 33 -0.37 30.78 -5.88
C THR A 33 -0.52 31.47 -7.22
N LEU A 34 0.49 32.25 -7.63
CA LEU A 34 0.43 33.08 -8.86
C LEU A 34 0.85 32.28 -10.10
N THR A 35 2.07 31.74 -10.13
CA THR A 35 2.69 31.16 -11.32
C THR A 35 2.81 29.64 -11.26
N PHE A 36 3.05 29.08 -10.11
CA PHE A 36 3.24 27.63 -9.89
C PHE A 36 2.09 27.05 -9.06
N SER A 37 1.11 26.46 -9.72
CA SER A 37 -0.09 25.93 -9.07
C SER A 37 0.18 24.66 -8.24
N HIS A 38 -0.77 24.24 -7.39
CA HIS A 38 -0.73 22.95 -6.69
C HIS A 38 -0.76 21.77 -7.68
N LEU A 39 -1.43 21.96 -8.83
CA LEU A 39 -1.44 20.94 -9.89
C LEU A 39 -0.07 20.84 -10.56
N ASP A 40 0.62 21.96 -10.84
CA ASP A 40 1.97 21.93 -11.38
C ASP A 40 2.92 21.17 -10.44
N GLN A 41 2.82 21.40 -9.11
CA GLN A 41 3.58 20.64 -8.12
C GLN A 41 3.26 19.15 -8.19
N PHE A 42 1.97 18.78 -8.22
CA PHE A 42 1.56 17.38 -8.34
C PHE A 42 2.11 16.73 -9.62
N LEU A 43 2.01 17.41 -10.77
CA LEU A 43 2.49 16.90 -12.05
C LEU A 43 4.02 16.74 -12.06
N CYS A 44 4.78 17.70 -11.53
CA CYS A 44 6.24 17.60 -11.43
C CYS A 44 6.66 16.43 -10.53
N MET A 45 6.00 16.27 -9.39
CA MET A 45 6.28 15.18 -8.46
C MET A 45 5.83 13.83 -9.02
N ALA A 46 4.69 13.75 -9.72
CA ALA A 46 4.23 12.54 -10.40
C ALA A 46 5.20 12.14 -11.53
N PHE A 47 5.67 13.11 -12.32
CA PHE A 47 6.73 12.88 -13.30
C PHE A 47 7.98 12.29 -12.62
N ALA A 48 8.42 12.86 -11.50
CA ALA A 48 9.58 12.38 -10.76
C ALA A 48 9.42 10.93 -10.30
N GLN A 49 8.23 10.55 -9.81
CA GLN A 49 7.93 9.17 -9.39
C GLN A 49 7.95 8.21 -10.58
N LEU A 50 7.29 8.57 -11.68
CA LEU A 50 7.16 7.73 -12.86
C LEU A 50 8.49 7.55 -13.62
N THR A 51 9.43 8.51 -13.53
CA THR A 51 10.74 8.47 -14.21
C THR A 51 11.90 8.21 -13.28
N TYR A 52 11.62 7.85 -12.03
CA TYR A 52 12.65 7.49 -11.03
C TYR A 52 13.68 8.60 -10.76
N ARG A 53 13.24 9.88 -10.68
CA ARG A 53 14.13 10.99 -10.36
C ARG A 53 14.62 10.92 -8.91
N GLU A 54 15.86 11.32 -8.67
CA GLU A 54 16.52 11.15 -7.37
C GLU A 54 16.63 12.45 -6.58
N SER A 55 16.50 13.60 -7.27
CA SER A 55 16.61 14.92 -6.63
C SER A 55 15.77 15.97 -7.33
N LEU A 56 15.48 17.09 -6.63
CA LEU A 56 14.82 18.26 -7.25
C LEU A 56 15.64 18.85 -8.40
N ARG A 57 16.97 18.76 -8.35
CA ARG A 57 17.85 19.21 -9.44
C ARG A 57 17.68 18.32 -10.68
N ASP A 58 17.56 17.03 -10.48
CA ASP A 58 17.31 16.07 -11.56
C ASP A 58 15.94 16.33 -12.21
N ILE A 59 14.89 16.57 -11.39
CA ILE A 59 13.56 16.96 -11.91
C ILE A 59 13.65 18.23 -12.75
N GLU A 60 14.27 19.30 -12.24
CA GLU A 60 14.45 20.57 -12.95
C GLU A 60 15.18 20.35 -14.27
N THR A 61 16.31 19.63 -14.25
CA THR A 61 17.14 19.39 -15.44
C THR A 61 16.38 18.63 -16.52
N CYS A 62 15.66 17.56 -16.14
CA CYS A 62 14.88 16.78 -17.09
C CYS A 62 13.69 17.56 -17.67
N LEU A 63 12.95 18.29 -16.83
CA LEU A 63 11.83 19.11 -17.32
C LEU A 63 12.33 20.27 -18.19
N ARG A 64 13.45 20.90 -17.86
CA ARG A 64 14.07 21.95 -18.68
C ARG A 64 14.53 21.45 -20.04
N ALA A 65 15.12 20.24 -20.10
CA ALA A 65 15.49 19.61 -21.38
C ALA A 65 14.28 19.39 -22.31
N HIS A 66 13.08 19.28 -21.74
CA HIS A 66 11.83 19.13 -22.46
C HIS A 66 10.93 20.38 -22.41
N SER A 67 11.51 21.58 -22.28
CA SER A 67 10.77 22.84 -22.09
C SER A 67 9.66 23.07 -23.14
N ALA A 68 9.91 22.76 -24.41
CA ALA A 68 8.92 22.86 -25.48
C ALA A 68 7.71 21.89 -25.31
N LYS A 69 7.84 20.85 -24.47
CA LYS A 69 6.78 19.86 -24.23
C LYS A 69 6.01 20.10 -22.92
N LEU A 70 6.46 21.02 -22.05
CA LEU A 70 5.85 21.24 -20.72
C LEU A 70 4.37 21.59 -20.81
N TYR A 71 4.00 22.47 -21.73
CA TYR A 71 2.60 22.80 -21.97
C TYR A 71 1.74 21.56 -22.30
N HIS A 72 2.27 20.66 -23.12
CA HIS A 72 1.60 19.40 -23.46
C HIS A 72 1.57 18.37 -22.32
N LEU A 73 2.39 18.56 -21.28
CA LEU A 73 2.33 17.81 -20.02
C LEU A 73 1.30 18.40 -19.03
N GLY A 74 0.72 19.56 -19.34
CA GLY A 74 -0.15 20.31 -18.43
C GLY A 74 0.60 21.23 -17.46
N ILE A 75 1.93 21.39 -17.63
CA ILE A 75 2.80 22.25 -16.80
C ILE A 75 2.94 23.59 -17.49
N ARG A 76 2.53 24.68 -16.81
CA ARG A 76 2.36 26.00 -17.44
C ARG A 76 3.63 26.79 -17.71
N GLY A 77 4.77 26.36 -17.24
CA GLY A 77 6.03 27.12 -17.43
C GLY A 77 7.25 26.37 -16.94
N GLY A 78 8.40 27.01 -17.06
CA GLY A 78 9.66 26.48 -16.54
C GLY A 78 9.62 26.26 -15.04
N ILE A 79 10.18 25.15 -14.57
CA ILE A 79 10.20 24.77 -13.16
C ILE A 79 11.59 25.00 -12.60
N ALA A 80 11.70 25.90 -11.61
CA ALA A 80 12.90 26.07 -10.82
C ALA A 80 12.90 25.11 -9.62
N ARG A 81 14.07 24.55 -9.32
CA ARG A 81 14.27 23.70 -8.14
C ARG A 81 13.82 24.36 -6.85
N SER A 82 14.15 25.64 -6.66
CA SER A 82 13.74 26.42 -5.49
C SER A 82 12.22 26.51 -5.34
N THR A 83 11.52 26.81 -6.43
CA THR A 83 10.05 26.89 -6.44
C THR A 83 9.40 25.55 -6.06
N LEU A 84 9.94 24.44 -6.56
CA LEU A 84 9.43 23.11 -6.21
C LEU A 84 9.77 22.74 -4.75
N ALA A 85 10.95 23.13 -4.26
CA ALA A 85 11.34 22.95 -2.86
C ALA A 85 10.42 23.73 -1.93
N ASP A 86 10.20 25.01 -2.20
CA ASP A 86 9.30 25.87 -1.40
C ASP A 86 7.86 25.35 -1.41
N ALA A 87 7.40 24.86 -2.54
CA ALA A 87 6.07 24.26 -2.64
C ALA A 87 5.95 22.98 -1.77
N ASN A 88 6.97 22.10 -1.78
CA ASN A 88 7.00 20.90 -0.95
C ASN A 88 7.09 21.21 0.54
N GLU A 89 7.75 22.32 0.90
CA GLU A 89 7.94 22.76 2.29
C GLU A 89 6.70 23.43 2.87
N ASN A 90 6.06 24.31 2.09
CA ASN A 90 5.06 25.25 2.62
C ASN A 90 3.60 24.91 2.29
N ARG A 91 3.34 24.10 1.26
CA ARG A 91 1.98 23.71 0.91
C ARG A 91 1.52 22.53 1.74
N ASP A 92 0.30 22.58 2.24
CA ASP A 92 -0.23 21.57 3.15
C ASP A 92 -0.27 20.16 2.48
N TRP A 93 0.45 19.22 3.03
CA TRP A 93 0.52 17.82 2.57
C TRP A 93 -0.85 17.12 2.56
N ARG A 94 -1.81 17.58 3.38
CA ARG A 94 -3.16 17.02 3.45
C ARG A 94 -3.96 17.19 2.15
N ILE A 95 -3.59 18.15 1.31
CA ILE A 95 -4.13 18.28 -0.05
C ILE A 95 -3.92 17.00 -0.83
N TYR A 96 -2.70 16.48 -0.81
CA TYR A 96 -2.32 15.27 -1.54
C TYR A 96 -2.81 14.00 -0.85
N GLN A 97 -2.94 14.01 0.46
CA GLN A 97 -3.59 12.93 1.22
C GLN A 97 -5.06 12.79 0.80
N ASP A 98 -5.85 13.85 0.92
CA ASP A 98 -7.28 13.81 0.60
C ASP A 98 -7.49 13.42 -0.88
N PHE A 99 -6.61 13.90 -1.76
CA PHE A 99 -6.65 13.53 -3.17
C PHE A 99 -6.32 12.04 -3.38
N ALA A 100 -5.26 11.53 -2.78
CA ALA A 100 -4.91 10.10 -2.85
C ALA A 100 -6.04 9.22 -2.29
N LEU A 101 -6.66 9.60 -1.17
CA LEU A 101 -7.80 8.88 -0.60
C LEU A 101 -9.00 8.85 -1.56
N SER A 102 -9.24 9.92 -2.32
CA SER A 102 -10.31 9.94 -3.35
C SER A 102 -10.02 8.99 -4.51
N LEU A 103 -8.74 8.89 -4.93
CA LEU A 103 -8.31 7.93 -5.95
C LEU A 103 -8.43 6.49 -5.43
N ILE A 104 -8.06 6.25 -4.17
CA ILE A 104 -8.23 4.95 -3.49
C ILE A 104 -9.70 4.52 -3.52
N GLN A 105 -10.62 5.39 -3.17
CA GLN A 105 -12.06 5.09 -3.22
C GLN A 105 -12.51 4.71 -4.64
N THR A 106 -12.00 5.41 -5.65
CA THR A 106 -12.29 5.09 -7.06
C THR A 106 -11.71 3.73 -7.45
N ALA A 107 -10.47 3.45 -7.08
CA ALA A 107 -9.82 2.19 -7.37
C ALA A 107 -10.53 1.01 -6.68
N ARG A 108 -10.85 1.11 -5.39
CA ARG A 108 -11.59 0.06 -4.66
C ARG A 108 -12.90 -0.31 -5.35
N LYS A 109 -13.67 0.67 -5.83
CA LYS A 109 -14.89 0.41 -6.60
C LYS A 109 -14.62 -0.36 -7.90
N LEU A 110 -13.54 -0.03 -8.61
CA LEU A 110 -13.17 -0.70 -9.85
C LEU A 110 -12.73 -2.15 -9.64
N TYR A 111 -12.07 -2.44 -8.53
CA TYR A 111 -11.53 -3.74 -8.18
C TYR A 111 -12.44 -4.60 -7.29
N ALA A 112 -13.59 -4.09 -6.86
CA ALA A 112 -14.49 -4.74 -5.89
C ALA A 112 -14.98 -6.15 -6.29
N LYS A 113 -14.86 -6.54 -7.57
CA LYS A 113 -15.24 -7.86 -8.08
C LYS A 113 -14.04 -8.74 -8.43
N ASP A 114 -12.82 -8.29 -8.14
CA ASP A 114 -11.62 -9.07 -8.49
C ASP A 114 -11.40 -10.16 -7.45
N SER A 115 -11.04 -11.35 -7.93
CA SER A 115 -10.59 -12.44 -7.06
C SER A 115 -9.16 -12.17 -6.59
N PHE A 116 -8.87 -12.53 -5.34
CA PHE A 116 -7.52 -12.53 -4.77
C PHE A 116 -6.95 -13.95 -4.57
N GLY A 117 -7.55 -14.94 -5.29
CA GLY A 117 -7.08 -16.34 -5.28
C GLY A 117 -7.77 -17.23 -4.24
N LEU A 118 -8.73 -16.69 -3.48
CA LEU A 118 -9.62 -17.45 -2.61
C LEU A 118 -11.08 -17.16 -2.95
N GLU A 119 -11.91 -18.20 -2.96
CA GLU A 119 -13.35 -18.07 -3.17
C GLU A 119 -14.02 -17.62 -1.87
N LEU A 120 -14.00 -16.33 -1.60
CA LEU A 120 -14.65 -15.72 -0.44
C LEU A 120 -15.51 -14.55 -0.87
N THR A 121 -16.72 -14.49 -0.32
CA THR A 121 -17.65 -13.36 -0.52
C THR A 121 -17.29 -12.14 0.33
N HIS A 122 -16.46 -12.33 1.33
CA HIS A 122 -16.06 -11.31 2.31
C HIS A 122 -14.88 -10.48 1.81
N THR A 123 -14.86 -9.20 2.17
CA THR A 123 -13.67 -8.37 1.97
C THR A 123 -12.54 -8.85 2.89
N VAL A 124 -11.34 -8.95 2.36
CA VAL A 124 -10.15 -9.35 3.12
C VAL A 124 -9.11 -8.25 3.07
N TYR A 125 -8.69 -7.83 4.24
CA TYR A 125 -7.66 -6.83 4.44
C TYR A 125 -6.38 -7.46 4.99
N ALA A 126 -5.23 -7.09 4.44
CA ALA A 126 -3.93 -7.35 5.04
C ALA A 126 -3.42 -6.08 5.74
N LEU A 127 -3.13 -6.17 7.03
CA LEU A 127 -2.58 -5.06 7.83
C LEU A 127 -1.12 -5.32 8.14
N ASP A 128 -0.27 -4.36 7.79
CA ASP A 128 1.14 -4.36 8.15
C ASP A 128 1.72 -2.95 8.15
N SER A 129 2.96 -2.79 8.61
CA SER A 129 3.70 -1.55 8.57
C SER A 129 5.08 -1.74 7.95
N THR A 130 5.58 -0.67 7.33
CA THR A 130 6.95 -0.66 6.85
C THR A 130 7.68 0.58 7.34
N THR A 131 8.94 0.40 7.70
CA THR A 131 9.82 1.49 8.15
C THR A 131 10.65 2.01 6.97
N ILE A 132 10.74 3.33 6.86
CA ILE A 132 11.62 4.03 5.93
C ILE A 132 12.67 4.72 6.77
N ASP A 133 13.91 4.23 6.71
CA ASP A 133 15.02 4.78 7.48
C ASP A 133 15.41 6.17 6.97
N LEU A 134 15.70 7.08 7.88
CA LEU A 134 16.10 8.46 7.63
C LEU A 134 17.38 8.79 8.37
N CYS A 135 18.20 9.64 7.78
CA CYS A 135 19.36 10.21 8.45
C CYS A 135 18.88 11.22 9.51
N LEU A 136 19.07 10.91 10.80
CA LEU A 136 18.58 11.76 11.89
C LEU A 136 19.14 13.20 11.85
N ALA A 137 20.36 13.40 11.35
CA ALA A 137 20.95 14.73 11.20
C ALA A 137 20.19 15.60 10.20
N LEU A 138 19.62 15.00 9.15
CA LEU A 138 18.82 15.71 8.13
C LEU A 138 17.34 15.76 8.48
N PHE A 139 16.84 14.82 9.29
CA PHE A 139 15.43 14.68 9.66
C PHE A 139 15.25 14.63 11.18
N PRO A 140 15.59 15.70 11.95
CA PRO A 140 15.58 15.67 13.40
C PRO A 140 14.19 15.41 14.03
N TRP A 141 13.13 15.75 13.29
CA TRP A 141 11.75 15.50 13.70
C TRP A 141 11.35 14.02 13.66
N ALA A 142 12.03 13.20 12.85
CA ALA A 142 11.70 11.79 12.63
C ALA A 142 12.43 10.84 13.59
N ARG A 143 12.80 11.29 14.78
CA ARG A 143 13.59 10.51 15.75
C ARG A 143 12.89 9.20 16.11
N PHE A 144 13.55 8.07 15.79
CA PHE A 144 13.05 6.71 16.07
C PHE A 144 13.82 6.04 17.21
N ARG A 145 15.17 6.04 17.12
CA ARG A 145 16.07 5.52 18.16
C ARG A 145 17.13 6.57 18.47
N LYS A 146 18.01 6.28 19.46
CA LYS A 146 19.04 7.24 19.91
C LYS A 146 19.82 7.87 18.74
N HIS A 147 20.12 7.08 17.68
CA HIS A 147 20.93 7.51 16.53
C HIS A 147 20.25 7.27 15.17
N LYS A 148 18.95 6.97 15.15
CA LYS A 148 18.23 6.70 13.89
C LYS A 148 16.96 7.52 13.80
N GLY A 149 16.72 8.07 12.61
CA GLY A 149 15.43 8.62 12.20
C GLY A 149 14.66 7.58 11.38
N ALA A 150 13.34 7.63 11.45
CA ALA A 150 12.48 6.80 10.60
C ALA A 150 11.07 7.37 10.50
N VAL A 151 10.44 7.07 9.37
CA VAL A 151 9.01 7.22 9.16
C VAL A 151 8.41 5.83 8.97
N LYS A 152 7.26 5.57 9.60
CA LYS A 152 6.48 4.35 9.38
C LYS A 152 5.28 4.62 8.49
N LEU A 153 5.06 3.71 7.56
CA LEU A 153 3.88 3.66 6.72
C LEU A 153 3.05 2.44 7.15
N HIS A 154 1.97 2.69 7.89
CA HIS A 154 0.99 1.66 8.26
C HIS A 154 -0.05 1.56 7.17
N THR A 155 -0.30 0.37 6.67
CA THR A 155 -1.22 0.16 5.55
C THR A 155 -2.17 -0.98 5.82
N LEU A 156 -3.45 -0.71 5.64
CA LEU A 156 -4.48 -1.71 5.48
C LEU A 156 -4.72 -1.89 3.98
N LEU A 157 -4.31 -3.02 3.44
CA LEU A 157 -4.41 -3.33 2.02
C LEU A 157 -5.65 -4.18 1.76
N ASP A 158 -6.55 -3.70 0.90
CA ASP A 158 -7.65 -4.49 0.37
C ASP A 158 -7.06 -5.48 -0.65
N LEU A 159 -7.22 -6.78 -0.39
CA LEU A 159 -6.64 -7.82 -1.23
C LEU A 159 -7.35 -7.95 -2.58
N GLN A 160 -8.56 -7.40 -2.72
CA GLN A 160 -9.21 -7.23 -4.00
C GLN A 160 -8.48 -6.13 -4.80
N GLY A 161 -7.57 -6.55 -5.67
CA GLY A 161 -6.76 -5.67 -6.51
C GLY A 161 -5.54 -5.04 -5.81
N ASN A 162 -5.24 -5.41 -4.56
CA ASN A 162 -4.12 -4.88 -3.77
C ASN A 162 -4.13 -3.35 -3.66
N ILE A 163 -5.32 -2.80 -3.39
CA ILE A 163 -5.51 -1.36 -3.24
C ILE A 163 -5.47 -0.99 -1.74
N PRO A 164 -4.67 0.00 -1.32
CA PRO A 164 -4.68 0.42 0.07
C PRO A 164 -6.07 0.98 0.44
N ALA A 165 -6.67 0.46 1.51
CA ALA A 165 -7.93 0.96 2.06
C ALA A 165 -7.71 2.03 3.12
N PHE A 166 -6.60 1.92 3.86
CA PHE A 166 -6.19 2.88 4.87
C PHE A 166 -4.66 3.00 4.86
N ILE A 167 -4.17 4.23 5.01
CA ILE A 167 -2.75 4.52 5.15
C ILE A 167 -2.57 5.57 6.25
N HIS A 168 -1.67 5.30 7.18
CA HIS A 168 -1.23 6.25 8.20
C HIS A 168 0.29 6.39 8.18
N ILE A 169 0.76 7.63 8.07
CA ILE A 169 2.18 7.98 8.08
C ILE A 169 2.52 8.54 9.47
N SER A 170 3.31 7.80 10.22
CA SER A 170 3.75 8.18 11.57
C SER A 170 5.27 8.35 11.63
N ASP A 171 5.76 8.92 12.73
CA ASP A 171 7.15 8.76 13.12
C ASP A 171 7.45 7.29 13.48
N GLY A 172 8.72 6.95 13.59
CA GLY A 172 9.14 5.57 13.90
C GLY A 172 8.75 5.08 15.29
N LYS A 173 8.28 5.95 16.20
CA LYS A 173 7.98 5.61 17.60
C LYS A 173 6.63 4.95 17.79
N LEU A 174 5.67 5.19 16.89
CA LEU A 174 4.35 4.60 17.01
C LEU A 174 4.47 3.06 16.96
N HIS A 175 4.01 2.38 18.01
CA HIS A 175 3.90 0.93 17.99
C HIS A 175 2.84 0.48 17.00
N ASP A 176 3.15 -0.56 16.20
CA ASP A 176 2.30 -1.02 15.11
C ASP A 176 0.88 -1.38 15.59
N VAL A 177 0.76 -2.00 16.76
CA VAL A 177 -0.52 -2.42 17.34
C VAL A 177 -1.46 -1.23 17.62
N ASN A 178 -0.93 -0.04 17.90
CA ASN A 178 -1.74 1.14 18.20
C ASN A 178 -2.50 1.67 16.99
N ILE A 179 -2.13 1.25 15.79
CA ILE A 179 -2.86 1.64 14.57
C ILE A 179 -4.27 1.05 14.51
N LEU A 180 -4.50 -0.07 15.22
CA LEU A 180 -5.83 -0.68 15.32
C LEU A 180 -6.87 0.27 15.91
N ASP A 181 -6.45 1.22 16.77
CA ASP A 181 -7.34 2.22 17.36
C ASP A 181 -7.80 3.30 16.36
N GLN A 182 -7.16 3.37 15.17
CA GLN A 182 -7.47 4.34 14.12
C GLN A 182 -8.24 3.72 12.94
N ILE A 183 -8.41 2.40 12.93
CA ILE A 183 -9.11 1.68 11.87
C ILE A 183 -10.58 1.53 12.26
N ALA A 184 -11.48 2.05 11.40
CA ALA A 184 -12.89 1.73 11.47
C ALA A 184 -13.09 0.33 10.89
N PHE A 185 -13.37 -0.66 11.75
CA PHE A 185 -13.59 -2.03 11.33
C PHE A 185 -14.92 -2.19 10.58
N GLU A 186 -14.87 -2.84 9.42
CA GLU A 186 -16.04 -3.15 8.60
C GLU A 186 -16.63 -4.50 9.02
N ALA A 187 -17.89 -4.54 9.41
CA ALA A 187 -18.58 -5.78 9.78
C ALA A 187 -18.55 -6.81 8.63
N GLY A 188 -18.32 -8.06 8.97
CA GLY A 188 -18.20 -9.16 8.01
C GLY A 188 -16.86 -9.25 7.27
N SER A 189 -15.95 -8.27 7.43
CA SER A 189 -14.64 -8.29 6.78
C SER A 189 -13.58 -9.03 7.60
N PHE A 190 -12.58 -9.59 6.91
CA PHE A 190 -11.43 -10.25 7.53
C PHE A 190 -10.22 -9.31 7.58
N TYR A 191 -9.55 -9.29 8.74
CA TYR A 191 -8.31 -8.55 8.98
C TYR A 191 -7.17 -9.53 9.24
N VAL A 192 -6.28 -9.68 8.27
CA VAL A 192 -5.12 -10.58 8.36
C VAL A 192 -3.90 -9.76 8.77
N MET A 193 -3.28 -10.13 9.89
CA MET A 193 -2.20 -9.36 10.49
C MET A 193 -1.13 -10.23 11.15
N ASP A 194 0.08 -9.70 11.32
CA ASP A 194 1.17 -10.41 12.00
C ASP A 194 0.92 -10.49 13.52
N ARG A 195 1.66 -11.39 14.19
CA ARG A 195 1.65 -11.55 15.66
C ARG A 195 2.04 -10.29 16.45
N GLY A 196 2.69 -9.32 15.80
CA GLY A 196 3.00 -8.02 16.37
C GLY A 196 1.75 -7.21 16.74
N TYR A 197 0.63 -7.48 16.07
CA TYR A 197 -0.67 -6.84 16.29
C TYR A 197 -1.52 -7.53 17.37
N ILE A 198 -1.02 -8.58 18.06
CA ILE A 198 -1.78 -9.23 19.12
C ILE A 198 -1.84 -8.34 20.36
N ASP A 199 -3.00 -7.75 20.54
CA ASP A 199 -3.50 -7.09 21.73
C ASP A 199 -4.95 -7.55 21.91
N PHE A 200 -5.24 -8.28 22.98
CA PHE A 200 -6.53 -8.97 23.10
C PHE A 200 -7.69 -8.00 23.30
N ALA A 201 -7.49 -6.84 23.95
CA ALA A 201 -8.52 -5.83 24.06
C ALA A 201 -8.92 -5.26 22.69
N ARG A 202 -7.93 -4.97 21.81
CA ARG A 202 -8.15 -4.49 20.45
C ARG A 202 -8.77 -5.55 19.55
N LEU A 203 -8.32 -6.81 19.68
CA LEU A 203 -8.93 -7.94 18.96
C LEU A 203 -10.38 -8.17 19.39
N TYR A 204 -10.69 -7.91 20.68
CA TYR A 204 -12.06 -7.98 21.16
C TYR A 204 -12.92 -6.81 20.64
N ALA A 205 -12.37 -5.60 20.53
CA ALA A 205 -13.05 -4.49 19.88
C ALA A 205 -13.39 -4.80 18.42
N LEU A 206 -12.46 -5.46 17.69
CA LEU A 206 -12.70 -5.92 16.32
C LEU A 206 -13.83 -6.99 16.29
N HIS A 207 -13.83 -7.93 17.24
CA HIS A 207 -14.90 -8.93 17.37
C HIS A 207 -16.26 -8.27 17.64
N LEU A 208 -16.33 -7.29 18.54
CA LEU A 208 -17.56 -6.55 18.83
C LEU A 208 -18.07 -5.75 17.64
N ALA A 209 -17.17 -5.31 16.76
CA ALA A 209 -17.52 -4.69 15.47
C ALA A 209 -18.02 -5.71 14.42
N GLN A 210 -18.23 -6.98 14.81
CA GLN A 210 -18.65 -8.06 13.92
C GLN A 210 -17.67 -8.31 12.75
N ALA A 211 -16.40 -7.97 12.92
CA ALA A 211 -15.33 -8.26 11.99
C ALA A 211 -14.55 -9.50 12.41
N PHE A 212 -13.85 -10.10 11.47
CA PHE A 212 -13.04 -11.28 11.70
C PHE A 212 -11.55 -10.95 11.60
N PHE A 213 -10.73 -11.66 12.37
CA PHE A 213 -9.28 -11.56 12.25
C PHE A 213 -8.63 -12.93 12.05
N VAL A 214 -7.47 -12.91 11.41
CA VAL A 214 -6.55 -14.05 11.33
C VAL A 214 -5.16 -13.55 11.66
N THR A 215 -4.54 -14.10 12.72
CA THR A 215 -3.18 -13.73 13.14
C THR A 215 -2.39 -14.94 13.58
N ARG A 216 -1.06 -14.85 13.63
CA ARG A 216 -0.22 -15.91 14.21
C ARG A 216 -0.22 -15.82 15.74
N ALA A 217 -0.39 -16.97 16.41
CA ALA A 217 -0.26 -17.04 17.85
C ALA A 217 1.17 -16.74 18.32
N LYS A 218 1.31 -16.11 19.49
CA LYS A 218 2.58 -16.03 20.21
C LYS A 218 2.89 -17.38 20.85
N SER A 219 4.16 -17.75 20.98
CA SER A 219 4.59 -19.04 21.56
C SER A 219 4.20 -19.22 23.03
N ASN A 220 4.09 -18.11 23.74
CA ASN A 220 3.72 -18.07 25.17
C ASN A 220 2.21 -17.90 25.43
N LEU A 221 1.36 -18.18 24.43
CA LEU A 221 -0.09 -18.10 24.58
C LEU A 221 -0.59 -19.10 25.62
N GLN A 222 -1.27 -18.59 26.66
CA GLN A 222 -1.91 -19.40 27.71
C GLN A 222 -3.39 -19.58 27.38
N TYR A 223 -3.81 -20.86 27.23
CA TYR A 223 -5.18 -21.17 26.87
C TYR A 223 -5.59 -22.54 27.42
N ARG A 224 -6.89 -22.76 27.55
CA ARG A 224 -7.51 -24.07 27.78
C ARG A 224 -8.29 -24.44 26.51
N ARG A 225 -8.08 -25.66 26.07
CA ARG A 225 -8.87 -26.25 24.97
C ARG A 225 -10.27 -26.56 25.47
N VAL A 226 -11.26 -26.13 24.72
CA VAL A 226 -12.68 -26.43 24.98
C VAL A 226 -13.13 -27.62 24.11
N TYR A 227 -12.79 -27.55 22.81
CA TYR A 227 -13.18 -28.59 21.86
C TYR A 227 -12.09 -28.76 20.79
N SER A 228 -12.00 -29.99 20.19
CA SER A 228 -11.17 -30.24 19.01
C SER A 228 -12.07 -30.70 17.87
N HIS A 229 -11.99 -29.98 16.77
CA HIS A 229 -12.70 -30.33 15.54
C HIS A 229 -11.92 -31.40 14.77
N PRO A 230 -12.60 -32.25 13.99
CA PRO A 230 -11.93 -33.19 13.10
C PRO A 230 -11.13 -32.42 12.03
N ILE A 231 -9.99 -33.00 11.66
CA ILE A 231 -9.09 -32.41 10.63
C ILE A 231 -8.71 -33.50 9.62
N ASP A 232 -8.37 -33.04 8.41
CA ASP A 232 -7.67 -33.85 7.41
C ASP A 232 -6.18 -33.50 7.45
N GLU A 233 -5.37 -34.41 8.00
CA GLU A 233 -3.92 -34.22 8.14
C GLU A 233 -3.19 -34.22 6.80
N THR A 234 -3.78 -34.78 5.74
CA THR A 234 -3.18 -34.77 4.39
C THR A 234 -3.06 -33.36 3.79
N THR A 235 -3.92 -32.45 4.25
CA THR A 235 -3.91 -31.06 3.83
C THR A 235 -2.81 -30.20 4.50
N GLY A 236 -2.06 -30.79 5.46
CA GLY A 236 -1.09 -30.09 6.29
C GLY A 236 -1.67 -29.57 7.62
N LEU A 237 -2.98 -29.69 7.85
CA LEU A 237 -3.58 -29.35 9.15
C LEU A 237 -3.04 -30.27 10.24
N ARG A 238 -2.81 -29.73 11.44
CA ARG A 238 -2.34 -30.48 12.62
C ARG A 238 -3.28 -30.37 13.83
N CYS A 239 -4.08 -29.32 13.90
CA CYS A 239 -5.24 -29.24 14.78
C CYS A 239 -6.15 -28.08 14.36
N ASP A 240 -7.42 -28.24 14.76
CA ASP A 240 -8.44 -27.19 14.73
C ASP A 240 -9.19 -27.25 16.08
N GLN A 241 -9.08 -26.21 16.88
CA GLN A 241 -9.51 -26.21 18.28
C GLN A 241 -10.26 -24.95 18.64
N THR A 242 -11.35 -25.12 19.36
CA THR A 242 -11.97 -24.04 20.14
C THR A 242 -11.24 -23.92 21.47
N ILE A 243 -10.80 -22.72 21.81
CA ILE A 243 -10.03 -22.41 23.00
C ILE A 243 -10.62 -21.23 23.78
N VAL A 244 -10.28 -21.14 25.06
CA VAL A 244 -10.48 -19.94 25.91
C VAL A 244 -9.14 -19.55 26.50
N LEU A 245 -8.91 -18.23 26.58
CA LEU A 245 -7.69 -17.69 27.18
C LEU A 245 -7.71 -17.90 28.71
N THR A 246 -6.57 -18.26 29.29
CA THR A 246 -6.46 -18.55 30.73
C THR A 246 -5.57 -17.55 31.48
N GLY A 247 -4.68 -16.85 30.80
CA GLY A 247 -3.90 -15.79 31.43
C GLY A 247 -4.81 -14.71 32.05
N PRO A 248 -4.52 -14.18 33.24
CA PRO A 248 -5.42 -13.26 33.95
C PRO A 248 -5.86 -12.07 33.08
N ARG A 249 -4.91 -11.34 32.52
CA ARG A 249 -5.16 -10.18 31.65
C ARG A 249 -5.75 -10.60 30.28
N PRO A 250 -5.17 -11.54 29.51
CA PRO A 250 -5.76 -11.99 28.23
C PRO A 250 -7.22 -12.48 28.35
N ARG A 251 -7.56 -13.18 29.43
CA ARG A 251 -8.93 -13.64 29.69
C ARG A 251 -9.91 -12.50 29.94
N GLN A 252 -9.47 -11.44 30.64
CA GLN A 252 -10.27 -10.26 30.87
C GLN A 252 -10.45 -9.44 29.59
N ASP A 253 -9.37 -9.28 28.82
CA ASP A 253 -9.33 -8.47 27.61
C ASP A 253 -10.10 -9.15 26.44
N TYR A 254 -10.15 -10.50 26.39
CA TYR A 254 -10.90 -11.27 25.40
C TYR A 254 -11.65 -12.43 26.11
N PRO A 255 -12.87 -12.18 26.61
CA PRO A 255 -13.59 -13.12 27.49
C PRO A 255 -14.29 -14.28 26.74
N VAL A 256 -14.39 -14.20 25.40
CA VAL A 256 -15.10 -15.20 24.59
C VAL A 256 -14.14 -16.21 23.96
N GLN A 257 -14.70 -17.21 23.30
CA GLN A 257 -13.94 -18.27 22.66
C GLN A 257 -13.16 -17.76 21.45
N LEU A 258 -12.02 -18.38 21.20
CA LEU A 258 -11.19 -18.22 20.01
C LEU A 258 -11.01 -19.59 19.33
N ARG A 259 -10.75 -19.54 18.05
CA ARG A 259 -10.35 -20.72 17.28
C ARG A 259 -8.85 -20.72 17.06
N ARG A 260 -8.23 -21.85 17.28
CA ARG A 260 -6.79 -22.09 17.12
C ARG A 260 -6.59 -23.14 16.05
N VAL A 261 -5.98 -22.76 14.94
CA VAL A 261 -5.67 -23.65 13.82
C VAL A 261 -4.16 -23.85 13.75
N LYS A 262 -3.69 -25.09 13.68
CA LYS A 262 -2.27 -25.45 13.53
C LYS A 262 -2.06 -26.08 12.17
N PHE A 263 -1.13 -25.52 11.40
CA PHE A 263 -0.87 -25.90 10.02
C PHE A 263 0.63 -26.10 9.81
N TYR A 264 0.99 -27.18 9.13
CA TYR A 264 2.35 -27.44 8.70
C TYR A 264 2.53 -27.01 7.25
N ASP A 265 3.39 -26.01 7.04
CA ASP A 265 3.77 -25.53 5.72
C ASP A 265 4.97 -26.35 5.22
N ALA A 266 4.70 -27.34 4.35
CA ALA A 266 5.71 -28.23 3.81
C ALA A 266 6.75 -27.51 2.93
N ASN A 267 6.36 -26.41 2.26
CA ASN A 267 7.29 -25.66 1.40
C ASN A 267 8.40 -24.96 2.19
N HIS A 268 8.11 -24.57 3.43
CA HIS A 268 9.05 -23.83 4.28
C HIS A 268 9.48 -24.63 5.52
N ASP A 269 9.06 -25.88 5.64
CA ASP A 269 9.28 -26.72 6.83
C ASP A 269 8.94 -26.01 8.14
N LYS A 270 7.76 -25.38 8.18
CA LYS A 270 7.35 -24.54 9.32
C LYS A 270 5.99 -24.93 9.85
N LEU A 271 5.93 -25.03 11.17
CA LEU A 271 4.68 -25.21 11.89
C LEU A 271 4.11 -23.86 12.29
N LEU A 272 2.96 -23.52 11.74
CA LEU A 272 2.28 -22.26 11.96
C LEU A 272 1.06 -22.47 12.86
N VAL A 273 0.82 -21.55 13.78
CA VAL A 273 -0.35 -21.56 14.65
C VAL A 273 -1.11 -20.26 14.47
N PHE A 274 -2.35 -20.35 14.06
CA PHE A 274 -3.23 -19.22 13.81
C PHE A 274 -4.28 -19.07 14.91
N LEU A 275 -4.65 -17.83 15.21
CA LEU A 275 -5.79 -17.44 16.02
C LEU A 275 -6.79 -16.69 15.16
N THR A 276 -8.06 -17.00 15.36
CA THR A 276 -9.18 -16.31 14.70
C THR A 276 -10.42 -16.34 15.58
N ASN A 277 -11.33 -15.39 15.35
CA ASN A 277 -12.67 -15.38 15.92
C ASN A 277 -13.73 -15.91 14.93
N ASN A 278 -13.31 -16.41 13.76
CA ASN A 278 -14.20 -17.02 12.79
C ASN A 278 -14.24 -18.54 12.97
N PHE A 279 -15.46 -19.09 13.11
CA PHE A 279 -15.72 -20.52 13.30
C PHE A 279 -16.38 -21.17 12.07
N ASP A 280 -16.83 -20.34 11.09
CA ASP A 280 -17.62 -20.81 9.96
C ASP A 280 -16.76 -21.32 8.80
N LEU A 281 -15.60 -20.66 8.54
CA LEU A 281 -14.73 -21.05 7.44
C LEU A 281 -13.97 -22.36 7.74
N PRO A 282 -13.69 -23.19 6.72
CA PRO A 282 -12.81 -24.34 6.85
C PRO A 282 -11.43 -23.96 7.43
N ALA A 283 -10.85 -24.82 8.27
CA ALA A 283 -9.54 -24.57 8.91
C ALA A 283 -8.43 -24.33 7.87
N LEU A 284 -8.46 -25.02 6.74
CA LEU A 284 -7.51 -24.81 5.65
C LEU A 284 -7.63 -23.41 5.05
N THR A 285 -8.84 -22.88 4.91
CA THR A 285 -9.09 -21.52 4.42
C THR A 285 -8.49 -20.46 5.36
N ILE A 286 -8.54 -20.70 6.68
CA ILE A 286 -7.87 -19.81 7.66
C ILE A 286 -6.35 -19.76 7.42
N ALA A 287 -5.72 -20.92 7.17
CA ALA A 287 -4.29 -20.97 6.85
C ALA A 287 -3.97 -20.25 5.51
N GLN A 288 -4.81 -20.45 4.49
CA GLN A 288 -4.69 -19.78 3.19
C GLN A 288 -4.88 -18.26 3.29
N LEU A 289 -5.84 -17.80 4.09
CA LEU A 289 -6.03 -16.38 4.38
C LEU A 289 -4.78 -15.74 4.97
N TYR A 290 -4.15 -16.41 5.94
CA TYR A 290 -2.92 -15.88 6.52
C TYR A 290 -1.79 -15.79 5.48
N ARG A 291 -1.69 -16.70 4.54
CA ARG A 291 -0.72 -16.63 3.43
C ARG A 291 -0.92 -15.37 2.59
N CYS A 292 -2.18 -14.93 2.39
CA CYS A 292 -2.46 -13.71 1.61
C CYS A 292 -1.93 -12.42 2.27
N ARG A 293 -1.58 -12.44 3.57
CA ARG A 293 -0.93 -11.31 4.25
C ARG A 293 0.32 -10.82 3.52
N TRP A 294 1.04 -11.72 2.85
CA TRP A 294 2.24 -11.37 2.11
C TRP A 294 2.03 -10.29 1.03
N GLN A 295 0.82 -10.12 0.54
CA GLN A 295 0.50 -9.10 -0.46
C GLN A 295 0.81 -7.68 0.01
N VAL A 296 0.65 -7.38 1.31
CA VAL A 296 1.01 -6.06 1.84
C VAL A 296 2.53 -5.83 1.85
N GLU A 297 3.32 -6.87 2.05
CA GLU A 297 4.79 -6.79 1.97
C GLU A 297 5.23 -6.55 0.51
N LEU A 298 4.58 -7.20 -0.46
CA LEU A 298 4.80 -6.94 -1.88
C LEU A 298 4.41 -5.51 -2.27
N PHE A 299 3.31 -4.99 -1.73
CA PHE A 299 2.93 -3.59 -1.89
C PHE A 299 4.00 -2.64 -1.35
N PHE A 300 4.56 -2.90 -0.15
CA PHE A 300 5.65 -2.09 0.40
C PHE A 300 6.93 -2.18 -0.42
N LYS A 301 7.30 -3.38 -0.88
CA LYS A 301 8.44 -3.57 -1.78
C LYS A 301 8.24 -2.74 -3.04
N TRP A 302 7.04 -2.80 -3.62
CA TRP A 302 6.70 -2.06 -4.82
C TRP A 302 6.83 -0.53 -4.62
N ILE A 303 6.23 0.03 -3.58
CA ILE A 303 6.32 1.48 -3.27
C ILE A 303 7.78 1.89 -3.02
N LYS A 304 8.54 1.13 -2.23
CA LYS A 304 9.93 1.47 -1.90
C LYS A 304 10.86 1.40 -3.11
N GLN A 305 10.69 0.41 -3.98
CA GLN A 305 11.60 0.19 -5.10
C GLN A 305 11.22 1.02 -6.33
N HIS A 306 9.94 1.09 -6.64
CA HIS A 306 9.48 1.69 -7.91
C HIS A 306 9.04 3.14 -7.80
N LEU A 307 8.65 3.59 -6.62
CA LEU A 307 8.37 5.00 -6.37
C LEU A 307 9.48 5.71 -5.59
N ARG A 308 10.61 5.02 -5.39
CA ARG A 308 11.85 5.56 -4.78
C ARG A 308 11.62 6.44 -3.54
N ILE A 309 10.67 6.07 -2.68
CA ILE A 309 10.40 6.82 -1.45
C ILE A 309 11.51 6.71 -0.39
N LYS A 310 12.67 6.15 -0.73
CA LYS A 310 13.87 6.14 0.11
C LYS A 310 14.72 7.41 -0.01
N ALA A 311 14.61 8.14 -1.13
CA ALA A 311 15.27 9.43 -1.36
C ALA A 311 14.22 10.54 -1.30
N PHE A 312 14.26 11.35 -0.24
CA PHE A 312 13.33 12.46 -0.08
C PHE A 312 13.87 13.74 -0.71
N PHE A 313 12.98 14.49 -1.37
CA PHE A 313 13.32 15.74 -2.04
C PHE A 313 13.34 16.97 -1.11
N GLY A 314 12.94 16.78 0.14
CA GLY A 314 12.99 17.78 1.20
C GLY A 314 13.11 17.11 2.55
N THR A 315 13.54 17.85 3.58
CA THR A 315 13.86 17.33 4.90
C THR A 315 12.78 17.58 5.95
N SER A 316 11.82 18.47 5.69
CA SER A 316 10.73 18.71 6.63
C SER A 316 9.70 17.59 6.61
N GLN A 317 8.96 17.50 7.71
CA GLN A 317 7.84 16.56 7.81
C GLN A 317 6.80 16.78 6.72
N ASN A 318 6.55 18.06 6.36
CA ASN A 318 5.61 18.41 5.31
C ASN A 318 6.06 17.90 3.94
N ALA A 319 7.32 18.16 3.56
CA ALA A 319 7.88 17.72 2.28
C ALA A 319 7.88 16.18 2.16
N VAL A 320 8.26 15.47 3.23
CA VAL A 320 8.25 14.00 3.27
C VAL A 320 6.85 13.45 3.10
N LYS A 321 5.87 13.96 3.84
CA LYS A 321 4.47 13.53 3.72
C LYS A 321 3.89 13.86 2.35
N THR A 322 4.18 15.04 1.80
CA THR A 322 3.78 15.44 0.44
C THR A 322 4.28 14.41 -0.58
N GLN A 323 5.57 14.08 -0.55
CA GLN A 323 6.15 13.11 -1.48
C GLN A 323 5.52 11.72 -1.34
N LEU A 324 5.34 11.23 -0.11
CA LEU A 324 4.71 9.93 0.15
C LEU A 324 3.27 9.86 -0.38
N TRP A 325 2.47 10.89 -0.13
CA TRP A 325 1.09 10.91 -0.58
C TRP A 325 0.96 11.05 -2.09
N ILE A 326 1.85 11.82 -2.75
CA ILE A 326 1.90 11.87 -4.21
C ILE A 326 2.34 10.52 -4.79
N ALA A 327 3.31 9.84 -4.19
CA ALA A 327 3.72 8.50 -4.61
C ALA A 327 2.57 7.50 -4.52
N ILE A 328 1.80 7.52 -3.42
CA ILE A 328 0.59 6.70 -3.25
C ILE A 328 -0.46 7.04 -4.31
N ALA A 329 -0.69 8.34 -4.57
CA ALA A 329 -1.61 8.78 -5.62
C ALA A 329 -1.21 8.25 -7.00
N VAL A 330 0.08 8.29 -7.34
CA VAL A 330 0.62 7.74 -8.59
C VAL A 330 0.43 6.23 -8.69
N TYR A 331 0.70 5.49 -7.59
CA TYR A 331 0.42 4.05 -7.54
C TYR A 331 -1.04 3.75 -7.89
N VAL A 332 -1.94 4.42 -7.18
CA VAL A 332 -3.39 4.18 -7.35
C VAL A 332 -3.86 4.63 -8.74
N LEU A 333 -3.30 5.71 -9.29
CA LEU A 333 -3.60 6.16 -10.65
C LEU A 333 -3.21 5.10 -11.69
N VAL A 334 -2.01 4.49 -11.57
CA VAL A 334 -1.57 3.41 -12.47
C VAL A 334 -2.46 2.18 -12.31
N ALA A 335 -2.88 1.85 -11.09
CA ALA A 335 -3.85 0.77 -10.86
C ALA A 335 -5.21 1.06 -11.51
N ILE A 336 -5.74 2.27 -11.38
CA ILE A 336 -6.98 2.70 -12.06
C ILE A 336 -6.83 2.58 -13.57
N LEU A 337 -5.69 3.04 -14.12
CA LEU A 337 -5.39 2.93 -15.56
C LEU A 337 -5.41 1.48 -16.01
N LYS A 338 -4.64 0.60 -15.34
CA LYS A 338 -4.61 -0.84 -15.63
C LYS A 338 -6.03 -1.42 -15.74
N LYS A 339 -6.87 -1.14 -14.74
CA LYS A 339 -8.24 -1.67 -14.68
C LYS A 339 -9.14 -1.12 -15.79
N ARG A 340 -9.05 0.18 -16.08
CA ARG A 340 -9.83 0.82 -17.16
C ARG A 340 -9.44 0.31 -18.55
N LEU A 341 -8.16 0.05 -18.77
CA LEU A 341 -7.64 -0.49 -20.00
C LEU A 341 -7.82 -2.00 -20.14
N LYS A 342 -8.32 -2.67 -19.08
CA LYS A 342 -8.47 -4.15 -19.01
C LYS A 342 -7.17 -4.88 -19.37
N SER A 343 -6.04 -4.36 -18.89
CA SER A 343 -4.72 -4.89 -19.20
C SER A 343 -4.34 -6.03 -18.26
N ASP A 344 -3.79 -7.11 -18.81
CA ASP A 344 -3.20 -8.22 -18.04
C ASP A 344 -1.76 -7.93 -17.60
N ALA A 345 -1.13 -6.88 -18.13
CA ALA A 345 0.21 -6.47 -17.74
C ALA A 345 0.28 -6.16 -16.24
N SER A 346 1.39 -6.53 -15.59
CA SER A 346 1.60 -6.19 -14.18
C SER A 346 1.73 -4.68 -13.99
N LEU A 347 1.43 -4.16 -12.78
CA LEU A 347 1.66 -2.74 -12.47
C LEU A 347 3.13 -2.37 -12.66
N TYR A 348 4.05 -3.29 -12.39
CA TYR A 348 5.47 -3.11 -12.63
C TYR A 348 5.78 -2.90 -14.12
N THR A 349 5.27 -3.77 -14.97
CA THR A 349 5.44 -3.67 -16.44
C THR A 349 4.91 -2.33 -16.97
N ILE A 350 3.73 -1.92 -16.51
CA ILE A 350 3.14 -0.64 -16.91
C ILE A 350 4.05 0.54 -16.50
N LEU A 351 4.61 0.51 -15.29
CA LEU A 351 5.54 1.56 -14.84
C LEU A 351 6.84 1.58 -15.66
N GLN A 352 7.39 0.42 -15.98
CA GLN A 352 8.59 0.35 -16.83
C GLN A 352 8.34 1.02 -18.18
N ILE A 353 7.20 0.72 -18.79
CA ILE A 353 6.81 1.36 -20.07
C ILE A 353 6.65 2.87 -19.88
N LEU A 354 5.89 3.29 -18.89
CA LEU A 354 5.66 4.71 -18.61
C LEU A 354 6.99 5.45 -18.36
N SER A 355 7.94 4.84 -17.66
CA SER A 355 9.22 5.49 -17.35
C SER A 355 10.04 5.86 -18.59
N LEU A 356 9.86 5.13 -19.68
CA LEU A 356 10.57 5.35 -20.94
C LEU A 356 9.79 6.21 -21.94
N THR A 357 8.46 6.20 -21.88
CA THR A 357 7.61 6.67 -22.99
C THR A 357 6.82 7.94 -22.67
N LEU A 358 6.95 8.54 -21.50
CA LEU A 358 6.12 9.68 -21.05
C LEU A 358 6.09 10.86 -22.02
N PHE A 359 7.18 11.09 -22.75
CA PHE A 359 7.31 12.19 -23.72
C PHE A 359 6.98 11.79 -25.16
N GLU A 360 6.53 10.57 -25.39
CA GLU A 360 6.12 10.11 -26.71
C GLU A 360 4.68 10.47 -27.02
N LYS A 361 4.38 10.64 -28.31
CA LYS A 361 3.03 10.87 -28.84
C LYS A 361 2.37 9.57 -29.31
N THR A 362 2.58 8.49 -28.57
CA THR A 362 2.03 7.18 -28.85
C THR A 362 0.77 6.93 -28.02
N SER A 363 -0.14 6.10 -28.51
CA SER A 363 -1.32 5.71 -27.74
C SER A 363 -0.92 4.92 -26.50
N LEU A 364 -1.29 5.41 -25.32
CA LEU A 364 -1.07 4.73 -24.04
C LEU A 364 -1.73 3.34 -24.03
N ILE A 365 -2.90 3.21 -24.64
CA ILE A 365 -3.63 1.94 -24.76
C ILE A 365 -2.79 0.92 -25.52
N GLN A 366 -2.23 1.30 -26.69
CA GLN A 366 -1.39 0.40 -27.49
C GLN A 366 -0.12 -0.03 -26.74
N LEU A 367 0.54 0.91 -26.06
CA LEU A 367 1.74 0.61 -25.26
C LEU A 367 1.46 -0.46 -24.19
N VAL A 368 0.33 -0.31 -23.48
CA VAL A 368 -0.02 -1.20 -22.38
C VAL A 368 -0.54 -2.56 -22.87
N ILE A 369 -1.28 -2.61 -24.00
CA ILE A 369 -1.75 -3.86 -24.60
C ILE A 369 -0.56 -4.65 -25.18
N ASN A 370 0.35 -4.01 -25.89
CA ASN A 370 1.53 -4.67 -26.48
C ASN A 370 2.49 -5.24 -25.43
N ALA A 371 2.38 -4.78 -24.19
CA ALA A 371 3.16 -5.26 -23.06
C ALA A 371 2.55 -6.45 -22.32
N ALA A 372 1.35 -6.85 -22.67
CA ALA A 372 0.76 -8.07 -22.12
C ALA A 372 1.65 -9.28 -22.49
N PRO A 373 1.92 -10.20 -21.55
CA PRO A 373 2.71 -11.38 -21.85
C PRO A 373 2.03 -12.17 -22.97
N ASN A 374 2.83 -12.58 -23.97
CA ASN A 374 2.35 -13.41 -25.06
C ASN A 374 1.88 -14.75 -24.46
N PRO A 375 0.61 -15.16 -24.63
CA PRO A 375 0.09 -16.38 -24.01
C PRO A 375 0.79 -17.66 -24.49
N GLU A 376 1.59 -17.60 -25.55
CA GLU A 376 2.35 -18.73 -26.10
C GLU A 376 3.72 -19.01 -25.43
N LYS A 377 4.16 -18.17 -24.50
CA LYS A 377 5.38 -18.46 -23.72
C LYS A 377 4.97 -18.83 -22.29
N PRO A 378 5.27 -20.06 -21.81
CA PRO A 378 5.05 -20.39 -20.41
C PRO A 378 5.81 -19.37 -19.57
N GLN A 379 5.10 -18.63 -18.72
CA GLN A 379 5.72 -17.78 -17.73
C GLN A 379 6.55 -18.68 -16.80
N MET A 380 7.86 -18.67 -16.97
CA MET A 380 8.74 -19.03 -15.88
C MET A 380 8.43 -18.02 -14.77
N SER A 381 7.73 -18.50 -13.74
CA SER A 381 7.26 -17.66 -12.67
C SER A 381 8.47 -17.14 -11.87
N ASN A 382 8.98 -15.96 -12.25
CA ASN A 382 9.93 -15.20 -11.42
C ASN A 382 9.40 -14.91 -10.00
N GLN A 383 8.16 -15.30 -9.70
CA GLN A 383 7.60 -15.27 -8.35
C GLN A 383 8.13 -16.39 -7.46
N LEU A 384 8.52 -17.54 -8.00
CA LEU A 384 9.08 -18.65 -7.22
C LEU A 384 10.56 -18.40 -6.87
N ASN A 385 11.33 -17.80 -7.76
CA ASN A 385 12.76 -17.50 -7.49
C ASN A 385 12.96 -16.35 -6.50
N LEU A 386 11.92 -15.54 -6.21
CA LEU A 386 12.00 -14.46 -5.23
C LEU A 386 11.94 -14.96 -3.77
N PHE A 387 11.52 -16.22 -3.59
CA PHE A 387 11.43 -16.83 -2.26
C PHE A 387 12.74 -17.50 -1.82
N ASP A 388 13.60 -17.89 -2.77
CA ASP A 388 14.85 -18.60 -2.47
C ASP A 388 15.97 -17.65 -2.00
N GLU A 389 15.96 -16.37 -2.37
CA GLU A 389 17.01 -15.40 -2.00
C GLU A 389 16.83 -14.76 -0.61
N ILE A 390 15.68 -14.94 0.07
CA ILE A 390 15.42 -14.29 1.38
C ILE A 390 15.58 -15.25 2.56
N SER A 391 15.88 -16.53 2.33
CA SER A 391 16.13 -17.52 3.40
C SER A 391 17.54 -17.52 3.95
N GLY A 392 18.41 -16.59 3.54
CA GLY A 392 19.84 -16.50 3.89
C GLY A 392 20.26 -15.25 4.67
N GLN A 393 19.42 -14.69 5.57
CA GLN A 393 19.87 -13.74 6.61
C GLN A 393 18.99 -13.81 7.86
#